data_42e355eae0570d5bf5fa331b09b71885
#
_entry.id   42e355eae0570d5bf5fa331b09b71885
#
_cell.length_a   1.000
_cell.length_b   1.000
_cell.length_c   1.000
_cell.angle_alpha   90.00
_cell.angle_beta   90.00
_cell.angle_gamma   90.00
#
_symmetry.space_group_name_H-M   'P 1'
#
loop_
_entity.id
_entity.type
_entity.pdbx_description
1 polymer ?
#
loop_
_entity_poly.entity_id
_entity_poly.type
_entity_poly.pdbx_seq_one_letter_code
_entity_poly.pdbx_strand_id
1 'polypeptide(L)'
;PMLSAAIGVVVIAFFSWRIMFLLGGIGILLAWFLSGKYFIESPRWLAGKGQIAGAESQLREVEQQIEREKSIRLPPLTLNQSNSKVKVIKGTFWLLFKGEMLRRTLVAITVLIAMNISLYTITVWIPTIFVNSGIDVDKSILMTAVIMIGAPVGIFIAALIIDHFPRRLFGSTLLIIIAVLGYIYSIQTTEWAILIYGLVMIFILYMYVCFASAVYIPELWPTHLRLRGSGFVNAVGRIVAVFTPYGVAALLTHYGSITVFMVLGVMLLLCALVLSIFGIETRKVSLEEISEVN
;
A
#
# COMPACT_ATOMS: atom_id res chain seq x y z
N PRO A 1 -9.07 -9.27 -0.10
CA PRO A 1 -8.90 -10.51 -0.89
C PRO A 1 -9.53 -11.72 -0.22
N MET A 2 -9.25 -12.00 1.08
CA MET A 2 -9.82 -13.17 1.77
C MET A 2 -11.35 -13.17 1.80
N LEU A 3 -11.98 -12.05 2.16
CA LEU A 3 -13.44 -11.95 2.22
C LEU A 3 -14.06 -12.14 0.84
N SER A 4 -13.48 -11.55 -0.20
CA SER A 4 -13.97 -11.72 -1.57
C SER A 4 -13.81 -13.16 -2.08
N ALA A 5 -12.72 -13.84 -1.71
CA ALA A 5 -12.52 -15.23 -2.05
C ALA A 5 -13.52 -16.15 -1.32
N ALA A 6 -13.72 -15.93 -0.02
CA ALA A 6 -14.69 -16.70 0.78
C ALA A 6 -16.13 -16.50 0.27
N ILE A 7 -16.54 -15.26 0.00
CA ILE A 7 -17.84 -14.98 -0.62
C ILE A 7 -17.93 -15.62 -2.00
N GLY A 8 -16.84 -15.59 -2.79
CA GLY A 8 -16.76 -16.19 -4.11
C GLY A 8 -17.04 -17.68 -4.10
N VAL A 9 -16.42 -18.43 -3.18
CA VAL A 9 -16.65 -19.88 -3.04
C VAL A 9 -18.12 -20.17 -2.78
N VAL A 10 -18.76 -19.45 -1.86
CA VAL A 10 -20.18 -19.66 -1.53
C VAL A 10 -21.08 -19.25 -2.68
N VAL A 11 -20.87 -18.06 -3.25
CA VAL A 11 -21.74 -17.53 -4.31
C VAL A 11 -21.61 -18.31 -5.60
N ILE A 12 -20.41 -18.76 -5.98
CA ILE A 12 -20.22 -19.54 -7.22
C ILE A 12 -20.77 -20.97 -7.05
N ALA A 13 -20.71 -21.55 -5.86
CA ALA A 13 -21.26 -22.89 -5.60
C ALA A 13 -22.80 -22.96 -5.71
N PHE A 14 -23.52 -21.91 -5.31
CA PHE A 14 -24.98 -21.88 -5.28
C PHE A 14 -25.61 -21.01 -6.36
N PHE A 15 -24.82 -20.11 -6.97
CA PHE A 15 -25.30 -19.13 -7.93
C PHE A 15 -24.32 -18.99 -9.10
N SER A 16 -24.51 -17.98 -9.95
CA SER A 16 -23.61 -17.67 -11.06
C SER A 16 -22.51 -16.70 -10.63
N TRP A 17 -21.32 -16.80 -11.25
CA TRP A 17 -20.23 -15.82 -11.10
C TRP A 17 -20.68 -14.35 -11.36
N ARG A 18 -21.77 -14.16 -12.13
CA ARG A 18 -22.36 -12.82 -12.40
C ARG A 18 -22.85 -12.13 -11.14
N ILE A 19 -23.30 -12.87 -10.14
CA ILE A 19 -23.77 -12.31 -8.85
C ILE A 19 -22.62 -11.63 -8.09
N MET A 20 -21.36 -12.07 -8.27
CA MET A 20 -20.22 -11.38 -7.68
C MET A 20 -20.09 -9.93 -8.15
N PHE A 21 -20.37 -9.66 -9.44
CA PHE A 21 -20.38 -8.29 -9.97
C PHE A 21 -21.55 -7.47 -9.44
N LEU A 22 -22.72 -8.08 -9.27
CA LEU A 22 -23.88 -7.39 -8.67
C LEU A 22 -23.60 -7.03 -7.20
N LEU A 23 -23.01 -7.92 -6.43
CA LEU A 23 -22.60 -7.64 -5.04
C LEU A 23 -21.57 -6.50 -4.96
N GLY A 24 -20.60 -6.49 -5.87
CA GLY A 24 -19.65 -5.37 -6.00
C GLY A 24 -20.35 -4.05 -6.36
N GLY A 25 -21.31 -4.09 -7.29
CA GLY A 25 -22.13 -2.92 -7.66
C GLY A 25 -22.95 -2.37 -6.51
N ILE A 26 -23.62 -3.23 -5.74
CA ILE A 26 -24.37 -2.84 -4.52
C ILE A 26 -23.44 -2.20 -3.50
N GLY A 27 -22.24 -2.78 -3.29
CA GLY A 27 -21.23 -2.21 -2.40
C GLY A 27 -20.81 -0.79 -2.79
N ILE A 28 -20.63 -0.54 -4.10
CA ILE A 28 -20.29 0.80 -4.63
C ILE A 28 -21.43 1.79 -4.40
N LEU A 29 -22.67 1.41 -4.67
CA LEU A 29 -23.84 2.27 -4.46
C LEU A 29 -24.02 2.62 -2.97
N LEU A 30 -23.80 1.65 -2.09
CA LEU A 30 -23.88 1.84 -0.65
C LEU A 30 -22.76 2.75 -0.14
N ALA A 31 -21.53 2.57 -0.63
CA ALA A 31 -20.40 3.45 -0.33
C ALA A 31 -20.65 4.88 -0.83
N TRP A 32 -21.23 5.05 -2.02
CA TRP A 32 -21.57 6.36 -2.57
C TRP A 32 -22.64 7.07 -1.75
N PHE A 33 -23.69 6.36 -1.34
CA PHE A 33 -24.76 6.91 -0.49
C PHE A 33 -24.23 7.31 0.89
N LEU A 34 -23.42 6.43 1.53
CA LEU A 34 -22.83 6.70 2.83
C LEU A 34 -21.82 7.86 2.77
N SER A 35 -21.02 7.94 1.70
CA SER A 35 -20.04 9.02 1.54
C SER A 35 -20.71 10.39 1.47
N GLY A 36 -21.82 10.52 0.72
CA GLY A 36 -22.56 11.78 0.63
C GLY A 36 -23.16 12.27 1.95
N LYS A 37 -23.40 11.34 2.89
CA LYS A 37 -24.01 11.66 4.19
C LYS A 37 -23.01 11.90 5.33
N TYR A 38 -21.88 11.19 5.31
CA TYR A 38 -20.97 11.14 6.47
C TYR A 38 -19.59 11.75 6.20
N PHE A 39 -19.22 11.97 4.95
CA PHE A 39 -17.91 12.58 4.65
C PHE A 39 -18.01 14.10 4.71
N ILE A 40 -17.20 14.67 5.59
CA ILE A 40 -17.00 16.10 5.72
C ILE A 40 -15.76 16.50 4.90
N GLU A 41 -15.80 17.64 4.22
CA GLU A 41 -14.65 18.13 3.46
C GLU A 41 -13.47 18.43 4.41
N SER A 42 -12.25 18.18 3.97
CA SER A 42 -11.07 18.42 4.79
C SER A 42 -10.88 19.93 5.04
N PRO A 43 -10.78 20.40 6.31
CA PRO A 43 -10.48 21.82 6.60
C PRO A 43 -9.20 22.32 5.92
N ARG A 44 -8.17 21.47 5.82
CA ARG A 44 -6.92 21.80 5.11
C ARG A 44 -7.13 22.01 3.61
N TRP A 45 -8.01 21.22 2.99
CA TRP A 45 -8.35 21.37 1.59
C TRP A 45 -9.14 22.63 1.31
N LEU A 46 -10.11 22.96 2.18
CA LEU A 46 -10.89 24.21 2.11
C LEU A 46 -9.98 25.43 2.26
N ALA A 47 -9.06 25.41 3.22
CA ALA A 47 -8.07 26.47 3.41
C ALA A 47 -7.16 26.62 2.17
N GLY A 48 -6.71 25.51 1.60
CA GLY A 48 -5.92 25.49 0.36
C GLY A 48 -6.66 26.04 -0.87
N LYS A 49 -8.00 26.02 -0.86
CA LYS A 49 -8.86 26.67 -1.87
C LYS A 49 -9.17 28.14 -1.58
N GLY A 50 -8.72 28.68 -0.44
CA GLY A 50 -9.02 30.03 -0.02
C GLY A 50 -10.38 30.18 0.69
N GLN A 51 -11.09 29.09 0.97
CA GLN A 51 -12.35 29.08 1.70
C GLN A 51 -12.10 29.00 3.21
N ILE A 52 -11.44 30.01 3.76
CA ILE A 52 -10.98 30.03 5.15
C ILE A 52 -12.15 29.94 6.13
N ALA A 53 -13.24 30.69 5.90
CA ALA A 53 -14.42 30.67 6.77
C ALA A 53 -15.06 29.26 6.85
N GLY A 54 -15.12 28.52 5.75
CA GLY A 54 -15.61 27.13 5.72
C GLY A 54 -14.69 26.18 6.47
N ALA A 55 -13.36 26.37 6.33
CA ALA A 55 -12.38 25.56 7.05
C ALA A 55 -12.47 25.79 8.58
N GLU A 56 -12.61 27.02 9.01
CA GLU A 56 -12.76 27.36 10.44
C GLU A 56 -14.07 26.85 11.03
N SER A 57 -15.19 26.95 10.30
CA SER A 57 -16.47 26.44 10.80
C SER A 57 -16.45 24.92 11.03
N GLN A 58 -15.86 24.18 10.11
CA GLN A 58 -15.71 22.72 10.27
C GLN A 58 -14.75 22.35 11.39
N LEU A 59 -13.64 23.09 11.53
CA LEU A 59 -12.70 22.84 12.62
C LEU A 59 -13.36 23.06 13.98
N ARG A 60 -14.10 24.15 14.14
CA ARG A 60 -14.86 24.44 15.38
C ARG A 60 -15.91 23.37 15.69
N GLU A 61 -16.57 22.84 14.67
CA GLU A 61 -17.56 21.76 14.85
C GLU A 61 -16.90 20.49 15.40
N VAL A 62 -15.75 20.10 14.85
CA VAL A 62 -14.95 18.96 15.31
C VAL A 62 -14.41 19.20 16.73
N GLU A 63 -13.89 20.39 17.03
CA GLU A 63 -13.42 20.77 18.36
C GLU A 63 -14.55 20.68 19.41
N GLN A 64 -15.71 21.23 19.11
CA GLN A 64 -16.89 21.13 20.00
C GLN A 64 -17.37 19.70 20.20
N GLN A 65 -17.30 18.86 19.16
CA GLN A 65 -17.64 17.46 19.28
C GLN A 65 -16.68 16.72 20.22
N ILE A 66 -15.37 16.95 20.07
CA ILE A 66 -14.34 16.37 20.95
C ILE A 66 -14.52 16.84 22.41
N GLU A 67 -14.78 18.12 22.62
CA GLU A 67 -15.03 18.66 23.96
C GLU A 67 -16.26 18.03 24.63
N ARG A 68 -17.33 17.80 23.85
CA ARG A 68 -18.56 17.15 24.36
C ARG A 68 -18.34 15.66 24.66
N GLU A 69 -17.71 14.93 23.75
CA GLU A 69 -17.50 13.48 23.88
C GLU A 69 -16.52 13.12 25.00
N LYS A 70 -15.46 13.92 25.15
CA LYS A 70 -14.40 13.64 26.13
C LYS A 70 -14.54 14.46 27.41
N SER A 71 -15.51 15.37 27.49
CA SER A 71 -15.71 16.29 28.65
C SER A 71 -14.43 17.04 29.04
N ILE A 72 -13.58 17.39 28.05
CA ILE A 72 -12.33 18.13 28.23
C ILE A 72 -12.45 19.50 27.55
N ARG A 73 -11.80 20.52 28.09
CA ARG A 73 -11.56 21.78 27.37
C ARG A 73 -10.27 21.67 26.61
N LEU A 74 -10.31 21.96 25.33
CA LEU A 74 -9.09 22.03 24.50
C LEU A 74 -8.22 23.21 24.98
N PRO A 75 -6.89 23.04 25.05
CA PRO A 75 -5.99 24.14 25.41
C PRO A 75 -6.13 25.28 24.39
N PRO A 76 -5.99 26.56 24.84
CA PRO A 76 -6.05 27.68 23.92
C PRO A 76 -4.95 27.54 22.87
N LEU A 77 -5.27 27.86 21.62
CA LEU A 77 -4.32 27.86 20.52
C LEU A 77 -3.12 28.75 20.89
N THR A 78 -1.99 28.14 21.14
CA THR A 78 -0.72 28.86 21.11
C THR A 78 -0.46 29.19 19.65
N LEU A 79 -0.75 30.42 19.28
CA LEU A 79 -0.36 30.99 17.99
C LEU A 79 1.18 31.02 17.96
N ASN A 80 1.80 29.90 17.63
CA ASN A 80 3.12 29.95 17.05
C ASN A 80 2.95 30.78 15.78
N GLN A 81 3.51 31.99 15.84
CA GLN A 81 3.51 32.96 14.75
C GLN A 81 4.38 32.46 13.57
N SER A 82 4.13 31.28 13.11
CA SER A 82 4.45 30.92 11.75
C SER A 82 3.45 31.65 10.86
N ASN A 83 3.79 32.91 10.54
CA ASN A 83 3.18 33.70 9.50
C ASN A 83 3.44 33.06 8.13
N SER A 84 3.22 31.77 7.98
CA SER A 84 3.12 31.15 6.68
C SER A 84 1.80 31.61 6.07
N LYS A 85 1.84 32.78 5.39
CA LYS A 85 0.82 33.12 4.41
C LYS A 85 0.58 31.86 3.61
N VAL A 86 -0.61 31.26 3.75
CA VAL A 86 -1.03 30.11 2.97
C VAL A 86 -0.93 30.54 1.51
N LYS A 87 0.23 30.40 0.89
CA LYS A 87 0.39 30.57 -0.55
C LYS A 87 -0.50 29.54 -1.17
N VAL A 88 -1.58 29.97 -1.81
CA VAL A 88 -2.41 29.11 -2.67
C VAL A 88 -1.53 28.70 -3.85
N ILE A 89 -0.73 27.69 -3.64
CA ILE A 89 0.10 27.10 -4.70
C ILE A 89 -0.85 26.27 -5.54
N LYS A 90 -1.23 26.77 -6.70
CA LYS A 90 -1.90 25.95 -7.73
C LYS A 90 -0.93 24.84 -8.13
N GLY A 91 -1.04 23.68 -7.47
CA GLY A 91 -0.21 22.52 -7.75
C GLY A 91 -0.41 22.06 -9.20
N THR A 92 0.54 22.37 -10.07
CA THR A 92 0.54 21.87 -11.44
C THR A 92 1.09 20.43 -11.43
N PHE A 93 0.50 19.52 -12.18
CA PHE A 93 0.97 18.13 -12.30
C PHE A 93 2.47 18.03 -12.63
N TRP A 94 2.97 18.92 -13.48
CA TRP A 94 4.37 18.96 -13.88
C TRP A 94 5.36 19.25 -12.75
N LEU A 95 4.89 19.73 -11.59
CA LEU A 95 5.74 19.93 -10.40
C LEU A 95 6.29 18.58 -9.87
N LEU A 96 5.61 17.47 -10.11
CA LEU A 96 6.08 16.14 -9.73
C LEU A 96 7.40 15.76 -10.40
N PHE A 97 7.73 16.39 -11.52
CA PHE A 97 8.93 16.11 -12.33
C PHE A 97 10.02 17.16 -12.20
N LYS A 98 9.94 18.06 -11.23
CA LYS A 98 10.92 19.14 -11.03
C LYS A 98 11.61 19.02 -9.67
N GLY A 99 12.92 19.32 -9.67
CA GLY A 99 13.72 19.41 -8.45
C GLY A 99 13.59 18.24 -7.49
N GLU A 100 13.40 18.51 -6.23
CA GLU A 100 13.24 17.49 -5.18
C GLU A 100 11.98 16.62 -5.36
N MET A 101 10.92 17.16 -5.99
CA MET A 101 9.71 16.38 -6.28
C MET A 101 9.98 15.25 -7.27
N LEU A 102 10.90 15.42 -8.21
CA LEU A 102 11.33 14.34 -9.12
C LEU A 102 11.94 13.18 -8.35
N ARG A 103 12.85 13.47 -7.42
CA ARG A 103 13.46 12.44 -6.55
C ARG A 103 12.38 11.69 -5.77
N ARG A 104 11.43 12.40 -5.15
CA ARG A 104 10.29 11.80 -4.41
C ARG A 104 9.45 10.92 -5.33
N THR A 105 9.16 11.39 -6.52
CA THR A 105 8.38 10.63 -7.51
C THR A 105 9.11 9.36 -7.96
N LEU A 106 10.41 9.42 -8.22
CA LEU A 106 11.20 8.24 -8.62
C LEU A 106 11.29 7.20 -7.48
N VAL A 107 11.53 7.64 -6.25
CA VAL A 107 11.51 6.75 -5.08
C VAL A 107 10.12 6.11 -4.91
N ALA A 108 9.06 6.89 -5.03
CA ALA A 108 7.71 6.39 -4.92
C ALA A 108 7.36 5.37 -6.00
N ILE A 109 7.77 5.60 -7.25
CA ILE A 109 7.64 4.65 -8.37
C ILE A 109 8.36 3.35 -8.02
N THR A 110 9.61 3.42 -7.56
CA THR A 110 10.41 2.24 -7.18
C THR A 110 9.71 1.43 -6.08
N VAL A 111 9.20 2.09 -5.04
CA VAL A 111 8.48 1.44 -3.92
C VAL A 111 7.22 0.74 -4.41
N LEU A 112 6.41 1.37 -5.27
CA LEU A 112 5.19 0.74 -5.80
C LEU A 112 5.47 -0.34 -6.84
N ILE A 113 6.52 -0.20 -7.64
CA ILE A 113 6.97 -1.27 -8.53
C ILE A 113 7.35 -2.51 -7.72
N ALA A 114 8.18 -2.36 -6.69
CA ALA A 114 8.56 -3.45 -5.80
C ALA A 114 7.34 -4.10 -5.16
N MET A 115 6.37 -3.31 -4.68
CA MET A 115 5.13 -3.79 -4.11
C MET A 115 4.30 -4.60 -5.13
N ASN A 116 4.07 -4.05 -6.31
CA ASN A 116 3.21 -4.71 -7.29
C ASN A 116 3.85 -5.97 -7.87
N ILE A 117 5.14 -5.93 -8.22
CA ILE A 117 5.84 -7.10 -8.74
C ILE A 117 5.82 -8.23 -7.70
N SER A 118 6.20 -7.96 -6.45
CA SER A 118 6.19 -8.99 -5.40
C SER A 118 4.79 -9.50 -5.11
N LEU A 119 3.80 -8.60 -4.99
CA LEU A 119 2.42 -8.98 -4.73
C LEU A 119 1.88 -9.91 -5.82
N TYR A 120 1.99 -9.52 -7.09
CA TYR A 120 1.44 -10.31 -8.19
C TYR A 120 2.25 -11.57 -8.48
N THR A 121 3.58 -11.54 -8.35
CA THR A 121 4.41 -12.74 -8.49
C THR A 121 4.08 -13.77 -7.42
N ILE A 122 3.98 -13.35 -6.16
CA ILE A 122 3.79 -14.29 -5.05
C ILE A 122 2.34 -14.75 -4.98
N THR A 123 1.36 -13.84 -4.96
CA THR A 123 -0.04 -14.20 -4.67
C THR A 123 -0.73 -14.91 -5.84
N VAL A 124 -0.39 -14.58 -7.08
CA VAL A 124 -1.03 -15.17 -8.26
C VAL A 124 -0.43 -16.51 -8.62
N TRP A 125 0.89 -16.69 -8.42
CA TRP A 125 1.60 -17.88 -8.89
C TRP A 125 1.80 -18.96 -7.81
N ILE A 126 1.52 -18.68 -6.53
CA ILE A 126 1.61 -19.71 -5.46
C ILE A 126 0.85 -20.98 -5.81
N PRO A 127 -0.43 -20.96 -6.24
CA PRO A 127 -1.15 -22.19 -6.57
C PRO A 127 -0.49 -22.96 -7.72
N THR A 128 -0.06 -22.26 -8.75
CA THR A 128 0.60 -22.86 -9.92
C THR A 128 1.95 -23.51 -9.54
N ILE A 129 2.70 -22.87 -8.64
CA ILE A 129 3.97 -23.42 -8.14
C ILE A 129 3.73 -24.73 -7.38
N PHE A 130 2.67 -24.79 -6.58
CA PHE A 130 2.29 -26.01 -5.87
C PHE A 130 1.95 -27.16 -6.82
N VAL A 131 1.14 -26.89 -7.83
CA VAL A 131 0.78 -27.89 -8.85
C VAL A 131 2.02 -28.37 -9.61
N ASN A 132 2.93 -27.48 -9.97
CA ASN A 132 4.19 -27.84 -10.63
C ASN A 132 5.13 -28.63 -9.69
N SER A 133 4.96 -28.54 -8.37
CA SER A 133 5.68 -29.33 -7.40
C SER A 133 5.00 -30.71 -7.12
N GLY A 134 3.96 -31.05 -7.88
CA GLY A 134 3.28 -32.35 -7.77
C GLY A 134 2.17 -32.38 -6.71
N ILE A 135 1.74 -31.24 -6.17
CA ILE A 135 0.62 -31.17 -5.22
C ILE A 135 -0.69 -31.09 -6.02
N ASP A 136 -1.68 -31.88 -5.59
CA ASP A 136 -3.02 -31.85 -6.20
C ASP A 136 -3.64 -30.46 -6.18
N VAL A 137 -4.43 -30.15 -7.20
CA VAL A 137 -5.04 -28.81 -7.40
C VAL A 137 -5.88 -28.40 -6.19
N ASP A 138 -6.73 -29.28 -5.68
CA ASP A 138 -7.61 -29.00 -4.54
C ASP A 138 -6.81 -28.70 -3.28
N LYS A 139 -5.76 -29.47 -3.02
CA LYS A 139 -4.84 -29.25 -1.91
C LYS A 139 -4.05 -27.97 -2.06
N SER A 140 -3.63 -27.63 -3.28
CA SER A 140 -2.94 -26.41 -3.61
C SER A 140 -3.79 -25.16 -3.29
N ILE A 141 -5.08 -25.19 -3.63
CA ILE A 141 -6.02 -24.10 -3.32
C ILE A 141 -6.19 -23.96 -1.80
N LEU A 142 -6.37 -25.08 -1.09
CA LEU A 142 -6.50 -25.06 0.38
C LEU A 142 -5.24 -24.51 1.05
N MET A 143 -4.05 -24.98 0.66
CA MET A 143 -2.78 -24.49 1.18
C MET A 143 -2.59 -22.99 0.91
N THR A 144 -2.96 -22.53 -0.27
CA THR A 144 -2.93 -21.12 -0.62
C THR A 144 -3.86 -20.30 0.29
N ALA A 145 -5.06 -20.78 0.56
CA ALA A 145 -5.99 -20.12 1.46
C ALA A 145 -5.42 -20.00 2.89
N VAL A 146 -4.76 -21.04 3.40
CA VAL A 146 -4.08 -21.00 4.70
C VAL A 146 -2.94 -19.99 4.72
N ILE A 147 -2.10 -19.97 3.69
CA ILE A 147 -0.99 -19.01 3.56
C ILE A 147 -1.51 -17.57 3.54
N MET A 148 -2.65 -17.33 2.91
CA MET A 148 -3.26 -15.99 2.83
C MET A 148 -3.76 -15.46 4.18
N ILE A 149 -3.86 -16.28 5.24
CA ILE A 149 -4.12 -15.82 6.60
C ILE A 149 -3.00 -14.87 7.09
N GLY A 150 -1.78 -15.03 6.58
CA GLY A 150 -0.67 -14.12 6.87
C GLY A 150 -0.94 -12.67 6.45
N ALA A 151 -1.80 -12.43 5.46
CA ALA A 151 -2.05 -11.09 4.94
C ALA A 151 -2.72 -10.13 5.95
N PRO A 152 -3.89 -10.42 6.53
CA PRO A 152 -4.49 -9.55 7.54
C PRO A 152 -3.64 -9.42 8.79
N VAL A 153 -2.97 -10.50 9.21
CA VAL A 153 -2.07 -10.47 10.37
C VAL A 153 -0.88 -9.53 10.09
N GLY A 154 -0.28 -9.61 8.89
CA GLY A 154 0.82 -8.75 8.47
C GLY A 154 0.44 -7.27 8.46
N ILE A 155 -0.74 -6.92 7.90
CA ILE A 155 -1.24 -5.55 7.92
C ILE A 155 -1.45 -5.04 9.35
N PHE A 156 -2.06 -5.85 10.21
CA PHE A 156 -2.34 -5.49 11.60
C PHE A 156 -1.05 -5.24 12.38
N ILE A 157 -0.09 -6.14 12.29
CA ILE A 157 1.22 -5.98 12.95
C ILE A 157 1.97 -4.77 12.38
N ALA A 158 1.96 -4.58 11.05
CA ALA A 158 2.57 -3.39 10.45
C ALA A 158 1.98 -2.10 11.01
N ALA A 159 0.66 -2.00 11.13
CA ALA A 159 -0.01 -0.82 11.69
C ALA A 159 0.42 -0.50 13.13
N LEU A 160 0.75 -1.53 13.93
CA LEU A 160 1.22 -1.34 15.30
C LEU A 160 2.67 -0.88 15.40
N ILE A 161 3.54 -1.35 14.51
CA ILE A 161 4.99 -1.18 14.65
C ILE A 161 5.58 -0.10 13.75
N ILE A 162 4.90 0.27 12.66
CA ILE A 162 5.45 1.13 11.62
C ILE A 162 5.92 2.50 12.14
N ASP A 163 5.25 3.05 13.15
CA ASP A 163 5.59 4.34 13.75
C ASP A 163 6.82 4.30 14.68
N HIS A 164 7.28 3.11 15.01
CA HIS A 164 8.46 2.93 15.88
C HIS A 164 9.77 2.93 15.08
N PHE A 165 9.73 2.66 13.79
CA PHE A 165 10.92 2.54 12.94
C PHE A 165 11.03 3.68 11.92
N PRO A 166 12.27 4.08 11.56
CA PRO A 166 12.50 4.99 10.43
C PRO A 166 11.92 4.39 9.13
N ARG A 167 11.17 5.21 8.36
CA ARG A 167 10.47 4.73 7.15
C ARG A 167 11.41 4.08 6.13
N ARG A 168 12.58 4.69 5.91
CA ARG A 168 13.59 4.18 4.96
C ARG A 168 14.09 2.79 5.35
N LEU A 169 14.49 2.62 6.61
CA LEU A 169 14.99 1.35 7.12
C LEU A 169 13.89 0.29 7.14
N PHE A 170 12.70 0.63 7.60
CA PHE A 170 11.59 -0.31 7.67
C PHE A 170 11.25 -0.88 6.28
N GLY A 171 11.05 -0.02 5.28
CA GLY A 171 10.73 -0.45 3.93
C GLY A 171 11.84 -1.28 3.27
N SER A 172 13.11 -0.83 3.36
CA SER A 172 14.24 -1.56 2.79
C SER A 172 14.48 -2.91 3.47
N THR A 173 14.36 -2.98 4.80
CA THR A 173 14.50 -4.24 5.54
C THR A 173 13.43 -5.25 5.13
N LEU A 174 12.17 -4.83 4.99
CA LEU A 174 11.10 -5.71 4.53
C LEU A 174 11.36 -6.25 3.13
N LEU A 175 11.85 -5.42 2.19
CA LEU A 175 12.23 -5.87 0.84
C LEU A 175 13.34 -6.91 0.85
N ILE A 176 14.37 -6.70 1.68
CA ILE A 176 15.47 -7.66 1.84
C ILE A 176 14.93 -8.98 2.42
N ILE A 177 14.09 -8.92 3.46
CA ILE A 177 13.49 -10.12 4.05
C ILE A 177 12.63 -10.87 3.01
N ILE A 178 11.82 -10.18 2.21
CA ILE A 178 11.00 -10.81 1.16
C ILE A 178 11.91 -11.48 0.12
N ALA A 179 13.01 -10.84 -0.29
CA ALA A 179 13.95 -11.41 -1.24
C ALA A 179 14.59 -12.71 -0.71
N VAL A 180 15.06 -12.69 0.54
CA VAL A 180 15.66 -13.86 1.20
C VAL A 180 14.63 -14.98 1.40
N LEU A 181 13.43 -14.65 1.91
CA LEU A 181 12.36 -15.62 2.09
C LEU A 181 11.88 -16.21 0.77
N GLY A 182 11.81 -15.42 -0.29
CA GLY A 182 11.48 -15.90 -1.63
C GLY A 182 12.48 -16.93 -2.14
N TYR A 183 13.78 -16.69 -1.95
CA TYR A 183 14.81 -17.67 -2.29
C TYR A 183 14.68 -18.95 -1.46
N ILE A 184 14.56 -18.82 -0.12
CA ILE A 184 14.39 -19.99 0.77
C ILE A 184 13.12 -20.77 0.38
N TYR A 185 12.03 -20.08 0.09
CA TYR A 185 10.77 -20.69 -0.34
C TYR A 185 10.93 -21.49 -1.64
N SER A 186 11.69 -20.97 -2.60
CA SER A 186 11.85 -21.58 -3.92
C SER A 186 12.59 -22.92 -3.92
N ILE A 187 13.37 -23.20 -2.88
CA ILE A 187 14.16 -24.45 -2.73
C ILE A 187 13.46 -25.49 -1.83
N GLN A 188 12.27 -25.17 -1.27
CA GLN A 188 11.56 -26.10 -0.42
C GLN A 188 10.91 -27.21 -1.22
N THR A 189 11.00 -28.44 -0.68
CA THR A 189 10.41 -29.65 -1.30
C THR A 189 9.35 -30.30 -0.44
N THR A 190 9.34 -30.01 0.87
CA THR A 190 8.36 -30.59 1.80
C THR A 190 7.15 -29.68 1.94
N GLU A 191 5.95 -30.27 1.92
CA GLU A 191 4.67 -29.52 2.00
C GLU A 191 4.60 -28.60 3.22
N TRP A 192 5.02 -29.08 4.38
CA TRP A 192 5.01 -28.29 5.61
C TRP A 192 5.96 -27.08 5.55
N ALA A 193 7.15 -27.24 4.98
CA ALA A 193 8.08 -26.15 4.80
C ALA A 193 7.50 -25.10 3.83
N ILE A 194 6.94 -25.53 2.70
CA ILE A 194 6.28 -24.66 1.74
C ILE A 194 5.15 -23.85 2.40
N LEU A 195 4.34 -24.50 3.25
CA LEU A 195 3.25 -23.83 3.94
C LEU A 195 3.75 -22.81 4.95
N ILE A 196 4.72 -23.16 5.79
CA ILE A 196 5.26 -22.28 6.82
C ILE A 196 6.01 -21.09 6.20
N TYR A 197 6.94 -21.34 5.28
CA TYR A 197 7.67 -20.25 4.61
C TYR A 197 6.76 -19.39 3.75
N GLY A 198 5.76 -19.98 3.10
CA GLY A 198 4.75 -19.24 2.34
C GLY A 198 3.93 -18.31 3.23
N LEU A 199 3.48 -18.79 4.41
CA LEU A 199 2.73 -17.98 5.37
C LEU A 199 3.56 -16.80 5.88
N VAL A 200 4.83 -17.06 6.27
CA VAL A 200 5.74 -16.01 6.73
C VAL A 200 6.03 -15.01 5.60
N MET A 201 6.23 -15.49 4.39
CA MET A 201 6.47 -14.64 3.21
C MET A 201 5.27 -13.72 2.91
N ILE A 202 4.04 -14.24 2.93
CA ILE A 202 2.82 -13.44 2.76
C ILE A 202 2.65 -12.45 3.91
N PHE A 203 2.93 -12.86 5.14
CA PHE A 203 2.89 -11.97 6.30
C PHE A 203 3.81 -10.75 6.11
N ILE A 204 5.09 -10.97 5.77
CA ILE A 204 6.06 -9.90 5.54
C ILE A 204 5.69 -9.07 4.29
N LEU A 205 5.23 -9.72 3.22
CA LEU A 205 4.78 -9.03 2.00
C LEU A 205 3.65 -8.03 2.31
N TYR A 206 2.65 -8.45 3.09
CA TYR A 206 1.53 -7.55 3.41
C TYR A 206 1.89 -6.49 4.44
N MET A 207 2.91 -6.70 5.28
CA MET A 207 3.54 -5.62 6.05
C MET A 207 4.12 -4.56 5.10
N TYR A 208 4.82 -4.99 4.04
CA TYR A 208 5.36 -4.07 3.04
C TYR A 208 4.27 -3.37 2.23
N VAL A 209 3.18 -4.06 1.89
CA VAL A 209 2.01 -3.45 1.23
C VAL A 209 1.40 -2.34 2.09
N CYS A 210 1.25 -2.56 3.40
CA CYS A 210 0.77 -1.56 4.34
C CYS A 210 1.72 -0.35 4.38
N PHE A 211 3.02 -0.60 4.55
CA PHE A 211 4.05 0.44 4.50
C PHE A 211 3.99 1.26 3.22
N ALA A 212 4.03 0.61 2.06
CA ALA A 212 4.11 1.28 0.77
C ALA A 212 2.85 2.10 0.45
N SER A 213 1.66 1.46 0.49
CA SER A 213 0.44 2.05 -0.02
C SER A 213 -0.27 2.98 0.96
N ALA A 214 -0.27 2.64 2.26
CA ALA A 214 -1.06 3.36 3.25
C ALA A 214 -0.26 4.46 3.96
N VAL A 215 1.06 4.30 4.10
CA VAL A 215 1.89 5.20 4.90
C VAL A 215 2.88 5.98 4.04
N TYR A 216 3.86 5.30 3.46
CA TYR A 216 5.00 5.98 2.84
C TYR A 216 4.61 6.82 1.62
N ILE A 217 3.81 6.26 0.70
CA ILE A 217 3.40 6.98 -0.51
C ILE A 217 2.62 8.27 -0.21
N PRO A 218 1.60 8.29 0.67
CA PRO A 218 0.91 9.53 1.02
C PRO A 218 1.77 10.56 1.76
N GLU A 219 2.81 10.12 2.49
CA GLU A 219 3.71 11.01 3.25
C GLU A 219 4.73 11.75 2.36
N LEU A 220 5.02 11.26 1.14
CA LEU A 220 6.07 11.81 0.28
C LEU A 220 5.76 13.19 -0.30
N TRP A 221 4.49 13.57 -0.41
CA TRP A 221 4.10 14.83 -1.05
C TRP A 221 3.38 15.80 -0.11
N PRO A 222 3.58 17.10 -0.31
CA PRO A 222 2.79 18.12 0.37
C PRO A 222 1.30 17.97 0.01
N THR A 223 0.42 18.48 0.85
CA THR A 223 -1.03 18.26 0.78
C THR A 223 -1.63 18.58 -0.59
N HIS A 224 -1.17 19.66 -1.25
CA HIS A 224 -1.69 20.09 -2.56
C HIS A 224 -1.27 19.19 -3.75
N LEU A 225 -0.20 18.40 -3.62
CA LEU A 225 0.29 17.45 -4.63
C LEU A 225 0.00 16.00 -4.27
N ARG A 226 -0.37 15.69 -3.04
CA ARG A 226 -0.48 14.33 -2.50
C ARG A 226 -1.37 13.43 -3.36
N LEU A 227 -2.58 13.86 -3.68
CA LEU A 227 -3.51 13.05 -4.47
C LEU A 227 -2.99 12.82 -5.89
N ARG A 228 -2.39 13.85 -6.50
CA ARG A 228 -1.84 13.76 -7.86
C ARG A 228 -0.60 12.86 -7.89
N GLY A 229 0.31 13.05 -6.95
CA GLY A 229 1.52 12.25 -6.82
C GLY A 229 1.18 10.77 -6.54
N SER A 230 0.37 10.51 -5.52
CA SER A 230 -0.07 9.15 -5.20
C SER A 230 -0.83 8.50 -6.35
N GLY A 231 -1.72 9.24 -7.02
CA GLY A 231 -2.47 8.74 -8.18
C GLY A 231 -1.55 8.37 -9.34
N PHE A 232 -0.61 9.24 -9.68
CA PHE A 232 0.35 9.01 -10.77
C PHE A 232 1.21 7.77 -10.52
N VAL A 233 1.85 7.65 -9.35
CA VAL A 233 2.71 6.51 -9.07
C VAL A 233 1.93 5.19 -8.93
N ASN A 234 0.68 5.25 -8.44
CA ASN A 234 -0.21 4.09 -8.47
C ASN A 234 -0.54 3.67 -9.91
N ALA A 235 -0.78 4.61 -10.83
CA ALA A 235 -1.00 4.30 -12.24
C ALA A 235 0.21 3.59 -12.85
N VAL A 236 1.43 4.10 -12.62
CA VAL A 236 2.68 3.46 -13.06
C VAL A 236 2.82 2.05 -12.46
N GLY A 237 2.57 1.89 -11.15
CA GLY A 237 2.62 0.59 -10.49
C GLY A 237 1.62 -0.41 -11.08
N ARG A 238 0.41 0.04 -11.46
CA ARG A 238 -0.60 -0.81 -12.12
C ARG A 238 -0.20 -1.22 -13.53
N ILE A 239 0.46 -0.34 -14.29
CA ILE A 239 1.01 -0.71 -15.62
C ILE A 239 2.01 -1.85 -15.45
N VAL A 240 2.94 -1.76 -14.50
CA VAL A 240 3.89 -2.84 -14.22
C VAL A 240 3.18 -4.12 -13.79
N ALA A 241 2.13 -4.02 -12.97
CA ALA A 241 1.32 -5.16 -12.55
C ALA A 241 0.68 -5.93 -13.71
N VAL A 242 0.30 -5.25 -14.80
CA VAL A 242 -0.25 -5.89 -16.00
C VAL A 242 0.80 -6.75 -16.71
N PHE A 243 2.06 -6.31 -16.75
CA PHE A 243 3.14 -7.04 -17.43
C PHE A 243 3.78 -8.13 -16.56
N THR A 244 3.69 -8.02 -15.24
CA THR A 244 4.31 -8.97 -14.30
C THR A 244 3.89 -10.43 -14.57
N PRO A 245 2.61 -10.79 -14.73
CA PRO A 245 2.22 -12.17 -14.99
C PRO A 245 2.82 -12.76 -16.25
N TYR A 246 2.97 -11.97 -17.32
CA TYR A 246 3.59 -12.41 -18.56
C TYR A 246 5.07 -12.73 -18.39
N GLY A 247 5.79 -11.86 -17.68
CA GLY A 247 7.20 -12.07 -17.34
C GLY A 247 7.40 -13.31 -16.47
N VAL A 248 6.55 -13.48 -15.44
CA VAL A 248 6.61 -14.65 -14.56
C VAL A 248 6.26 -15.93 -15.33
N ALA A 249 5.24 -15.93 -16.19
CA ALA A 249 4.89 -17.08 -17.01
C ALA A 249 6.04 -17.51 -17.90
N ALA A 250 6.69 -16.57 -18.59
CA ALA A 250 7.84 -16.85 -19.44
C ALA A 250 9.02 -17.44 -18.64
N LEU A 251 9.35 -16.86 -17.49
CA LEU A 251 10.43 -17.37 -16.62
C LEU A 251 10.10 -18.75 -16.05
N LEU A 252 8.86 -18.97 -15.59
CA LEU A 252 8.44 -20.24 -15.02
C LEU A 252 8.48 -21.37 -16.05
N THR A 253 8.03 -21.10 -17.28
CA THR A 253 7.96 -22.09 -18.36
C THR A 253 9.34 -22.52 -18.85
N HIS A 254 10.29 -21.56 -18.97
CA HIS A 254 11.60 -21.84 -19.55
C HIS A 254 12.67 -22.18 -18.50
N TYR A 255 12.57 -21.66 -17.28
CA TYR A 255 13.66 -21.70 -16.28
C TYR A 255 13.23 -22.21 -14.90
N GLY A 256 11.93 -22.46 -14.70
CA GLY A 256 11.40 -22.98 -13.44
C GLY A 256 11.22 -21.96 -12.31
N SER A 257 10.67 -22.43 -11.20
CA SER A 257 10.27 -21.55 -10.07
C SER A 257 11.44 -20.89 -9.36
N ILE A 258 12.59 -21.55 -9.23
CA ILE A 258 13.79 -21.00 -8.58
C ILE A 258 14.23 -19.71 -9.29
N THR A 259 14.25 -19.74 -10.63
CA THR A 259 14.66 -18.55 -11.41
C THR A 259 13.70 -17.39 -11.24
N VAL A 260 12.40 -17.66 -11.14
CA VAL A 260 11.39 -16.61 -10.87
C VAL A 260 11.70 -15.89 -9.55
N PHE A 261 11.94 -16.65 -8.48
CA PHE A 261 12.25 -16.06 -7.17
C PHE A 261 13.64 -15.41 -7.12
N MET A 262 14.63 -15.92 -7.84
CA MET A 262 15.94 -15.26 -7.96
C MET A 262 15.83 -13.90 -8.67
N VAL A 263 15.12 -13.83 -9.79
CA VAL A 263 14.91 -12.57 -10.52
C VAL A 263 14.11 -11.59 -9.66
N LEU A 264 13.05 -12.05 -9.01
CA LEU A 264 12.29 -11.24 -8.05
C LEU A 264 13.20 -10.73 -6.93
N GLY A 265 14.00 -11.60 -6.32
CA GLY A 265 14.91 -11.25 -5.23
C GLY A 265 15.92 -10.18 -5.62
N VAL A 266 16.57 -10.31 -6.79
CA VAL A 266 17.50 -9.31 -7.33
C VAL A 266 16.80 -7.96 -7.52
N MET A 267 15.59 -7.96 -8.11
CA MET A 267 14.82 -6.72 -8.29
C MET A 267 14.46 -6.07 -6.95
N LEU A 268 14.04 -6.86 -5.95
CA LEU A 268 13.70 -6.34 -4.63
C LEU A 268 14.92 -5.79 -3.89
N LEU A 269 16.09 -6.42 -4.03
CA LEU A 269 17.34 -5.91 -3.46
C LEU A 269 17.78 -4.59 -4.12
N LEU A 270 17.62 -4.45 -5.44
CA LEU A 270 17.85 -3.19 -6.13
C LEU A 270 16.88 -2.09 -5.65
N CYS A 271 15.60 -2.42 -5.49
CA CYS A 271 14.62 -1.49 -4.95
C CYS A 271 14.93 -1.12 -3.49
N ALA A 272 15.38 -2.06 -2.66
CA ALA A 272 15.81 -1.82 -1.29
C ALA A 272 17.03 -0.88 -1.24
N LEU A 273 17.97 -1.06 -2.14
CA LEU A 273 19.14 -0.18 -2.28
C LEU A 273 18.72 1.25 -2.64
N VAL A 274 17.85 1.40 -3.65
CA VAL A 274 17.33 2.72 -4.06
C VAL A 274 16.58 3.39 -2.91
N LEU A 275 15.73 2.65 -2.19
CA LEU A 275 15.00 3.18 -1.04
C LEU A 275 15.94 3.56 0.10
N SER A 276 16.98 2.78 0.36
CA SER A 276 17.97 3.06 1.42
C SER A 276 18.81 4.30 1.13
N ILE A 277 19.21 4.52 -0.15
CA ILE A 277 20.07 5.64 -0.52
C ILE A 277 19.26 6.90 -0.78
N PHE A 278 18.23 6.80 -1.61
CA PHE A 278 17.47 7.94 -2.11
C PHE A 278 16.16 8.17 -1.39
N GLY A 279 15.71 7.23 -0.56
CA GLY A 279 14.49 7.35 0.22
C GLY A 279 14.49 8.59 1.11
N ILE A 280 13.32 9.13 1.38
CA ILE A 280 13.13 10.28 2.26
C ILE A 280 12.58 9.77 3.58
N GLU A 281 13.15 10.25 4.68
CA GLU A 281 12.61 9.95 6.01
C GLU A 281 11.45 10.89 6.28
N THR A 282 10.28 10.31 6.49
CA THR A 282 9.04 11.09 6.70
C THR A 282 8.53 10.98 8.14
N ARG A 283 9.17 10.14 8.97
CA ARG A 283 8.78 9.93 10.36
C ARG A 283 8.96 11.19 11.19
N LYS A 284 7.89 11.60 11.92
CA LYS A 284 7.87 12.78 12.83
C LYS A 284 8.18 14.12 12.14
N VAL A 285 8.16 14.18 10.82
CA VAL A 285 8.27 15.43 10.07
C VAL A 285 6.86 15.95 9.82
N SER A 286 6.61 17.23 10.14
CA SER A 286 5.32 17.83 9.84
C SER A 286 5.14 17.97 8.32
N LEU A 287 3.90 17.87 7.85
CA LEU A 287 3.61 18.00 6.41
C LEU A 287 3.96 19.40 5.87
N GLU A 288 3.96 20.38 6.76
CA GLU A 288 4.37 21.76 6.50
C GLU A 288 5.88 21.83 6.26
N GLU A 289 6.70 21.19 7.08
CA GLU A 289 8.16 21.10 6.89
C GLU A 289 8.53 20.35 5.61
N ILE A 290 7.79 19.28 5.26
CA ILE A 290 7.97 18.58 3.98
C ILE A 290 7.67 19.51 2.78
N SER A 291 6.80 20.52 2.96
CA SER A 291 6.44 21.46 1.90
C SER A 291 7.41 22.65 1.77
N GLU A 292 8.20 22.96 2.82
CA GLU A 292 9.15 24.08 2.84
C GLU A 292 10.54 23.72 2.30
N VAL A 293 10.83 22.44 2.10
CA VAL A 293 12.09 22.00 1.46
C VAL A 293 11.97 22.24 -0.06
N ASN A 294 12.28 23.47 -0.47
CA ASN A 294 12.50 23.86 -1.86
C ASN A 294 13.99 23.80 -2.21
#